data_26b6dd816564409cbbf468a87449a618
#
_entry.id   26b6dd816564409cbbf468a87449a618
#
_cell.length_a   1.000
_cell.length_b   1.000
_cell.length_c   1.000
_cell.angle_alpha   90.00
_cell.angle_beta   90.00
_cell.angle_gamma   90.00
#
_symmetry.space_group_name_H-M   'P 1'
#
loop_
_entity.id
_entity.type
_entity.pdbx_description
1 polymer ?
#
loop_
_entity_poly.entity_id
_entity_poly.type
_entity_poly.pdbx_seq_one_letter_code
_entity_poly.pdbx_strand_id
1 'polypeptide(L)'
;MASPFQVQKIATLTGHRDCVYTLERAPEPQKFFSAGADGMVAEWDLTQPEHGKLVAKVSTSVYALRYVPERNWLLIGHNHNSLEVLDLAENKIVKTIPLPLAAVFDIQYYAPSHQAYLALSDGTLLRVDLEAMVVTQVVRLSEKSVRSMALHPTKPELAVGLSDNRILILDTHTWEPKQVVEGHTGSVFTVAYTPDGKHLLSGSRDAHLRVWQAENGYAEHTSIIAHLFTLNHITFSPNGRLFATCSMDKSVKVWDAETFKLLKVIDKARHAGHGTSVNKLFWSAHWNQLVSCSDDRSIAVWALTLK
;
A
#
# COMPACT_ATOMS: atom_id res chain seq x y z
N MET A 1 24.98 -18.22 -11.32
CA MET A 1 23.78 -18.88 -11.87
C MET A 1 22.83 -17.79 -12.35
N ALA A 2 22.24 -17.94 -13.54
CA ALA A 2 21.23 -16.99 -14.02
C ALA A 2 19.99 -17.08 -13.11
N SER A 3 19.38 -15.93 -12.79
CA SER A 3 18.13 -15.89 -12.02
C SER A 3 17.06 -16.73 -12.73
N PRO A 4 16.32 -17.61 -12.03
CA PRO A 4 15.25 -18.39 -12.64
C PRO A 4 14.07 -17.51 -13.10
N PHE A 5 14.09 -16.22 -12.76
CA PHE A 5 13.05 -15.26 -13.11
C PHE A 5 13.45 -14.40 -14.31
N GLN A 6 12.59 -14.36 -15.30
CA GLN A 6 12.59 -13.32 -16.33
C GLN A 6 11.60 -12.21 -15.93
N VAL A 7 12.02 -10.97 -16.14
CA VAL A 7 11.17 -9.78 -15.99
C VAL A 7 11.12 -9.07 -17.32
N GLN A 8 9.92 -8.78 -17.78
CA GLN A 8 9.66 -8.01 -18.97
C GLN A 8 8.75 -6.81 -18.62
N LYS A 9 9.13 -5.63 -19.05
CA LYS A 9 8.25 -4.47 -19.01
C LYS A 9 7.19 -4.62 -20.10
N ILE A 10 5.93 -4.66 -19.71
CA ILE A 10 4.80 -4.83 -20.66
C ILE A 10 4.33 -3.48 -21.17
N ALA A 11 4.18 -2.51 -20.26
CA ALA A 11 3.67 -1.19 -20.59
C ALA A 11 4.23 -0.11 -19.65
N THR A 12 4.18 1.13 -20.14
CA THR A 12 4.31 2.34 -19.32
C THR A 12 3.04 3.16 -19.55
N LEU A 13 2.27 3.35 -18.46
CA LEU A 13 1.03 4.11 -18.49
C LEU A 13 1.36 5.56 -18.08
N THR A 14 0.87 6.49 -18.87
CA THR A 14 1.07 7.93 -18.71
C THR A 14 -0.27 8.65 -18.73
N GLY A 15 -0.36 9.81 -18.08
CA GLY A 15 -1.60 10.60 -18.00
C GLY A 15 -1.68 11.42 -16.72
N HIS A 16 -1.04 10.95 -15.63
CA HIS A 16 -0.83 11.79 -14.45
C HIS A 16 0.08 12.98 -14.77
N ARG A 17 -0.27 14.13 -14.19
CA ARG A 17 0.46 15.40 -14.40
C ARG A 17 1.53 15.65 -13.37
N ASP A 18 1.52 14.84 -12.28
CA ASP A 18 2.47 14.93 -11.18
C ASP A 18 2.73 13.53 -10.59
N CYS A 19 3.51 13.44 -9.51
CA CYS A 19 3.89 12.20 -8.84
C CYS A 19 2.69 11.28 -8.57
N VAL A 20 2.83 9.98 -8.88
CA VAL A 20 1.81 8.98 -8.58
C VAL A 20 2.17 8.33 -7.25
N TYR A 21 1.30 8.46 -6.24
CA TYR A 21 1.59 8.03 -4.88
C TYR A 21 0.96 6.70 -4.50
N THR A 22 -0.17 6.34 -5.10
CA THR A 22 -0.92 5.17 -4.66
C THR A 22 -1.54 4.40 -5.82
N LEU A 23 -1.66 3.09 -5.58
CA LEU A 23 -2.36 2.12 -6.43
C LEU A 23 -3.34 1.34 -5.56
N GLU A 24 -4.50 1.00 -6.11
CA GLU A 24 -5.50 0.15 -5.45
C GLU A 24 -6.15 -0.77 -6.48
N ARG A 25 -6.57 -1.96 -6.04
CA ARG A 25 -7.32 -2.90 -6.90
C ARG A 25 -8.67 -2.30 -7.32
N ALA A 26 -9.13 -2.69 -8.50
CA ALA A 26 -10.51 -2.46 -8.95
C ALA A 26 -11.36 -3.74 -8.74
N PRO A 27 -12.69 -3.68 -8.99
CA PRO A 27 -13.56 -4.85 -8.96
C PRO A 27 -13.07 -5.99 -9.85
N GLU A 28 -12.66 -5.66 -11.06
CA GLU A 28 -12.17 -6.63 -12.04
C GLU A 28 -10.66 -6.84 -11.89
N PRO A 29 -10.17 -8.09 -11.93
CA PRO A 29 -8.76 -8.39 -11.68
C PRO A 29 -7.79 -7.78 -12.69
N GLN A 30 -8.23 -7.46 -13.93
CA GLN A 30 -7.44 -6.78 -14.93
C GLN A 30 -7.40 -5.26 -14.74
N LYS A 31 -8.18 -4.71 -13.82
CA LYS A 31 -8.24 -3.27 -13.58
C LYS A 31 -7.63 -2.86 -12.24
N PHE A 32 -7.21 -1.62 -12.15
CA PHE A 32 -6.72 -1.01 -10.94
C PHE A 32 -6.90 0.52 -10.97
N PHE A 33 -6.86 1.13 -9.79
CA PHE A 33 -6.88 2.58 -9.64
C PHE A 33 -5.49 3.12 -9.31
N SER A 34 -5.22 4.34 -9.75
CA SER A 34 -4.05 5.13 -9.35
C SER A 34 -4.46 6.52 -8.92
N ALA A 35 -3.67 7.14 -8.02
CA ALA A 35 -3.83 8.54 -7.68
C ALA A 35 -2.50 9.15 -7.21
N GLY A 36 -2.42 10.47 -7.15
CA GLY A 36 -1.18 11.14 -6.80
C GLY A 36 -1.31 12.63 -6.49
N ALA A 37 -0.20 13.35 -6.70
CA ALA A 37 -0.05 14.76 -6.36
C ALA A 37 -0.97 15.69 -7.17
N ASP A 38 -1.36 15.27 -8.35
CA ASP A 38 -2.26 16.03 -9.23
C ASP A 38 -3.73 15.98 -8.80
N GLY A 39 -4.06 15.22 -7.74
CA GLY A 39 -5.43 15.03 -7.25
C GLY A 39 -6.33 14.19 -8.16
N MET A 40 -5.80 13.64 -9.24
CA MET A 40 -6.53 12.78 -10.16
C MET A 40 -6.60 11.35 -9.62
N VAL A 41 -7.77 10.73 -9.76
CA VAL A 41 -7.97 9.28 -9.56
C VAL A 41 -8.31 8.68 -10.91
N ALA A 42 -7.48 7.78 -11.41
CA ALA A 42 -7.63 7.16 -12.72
C ALA A 42 -7.83 5.64 -12.60
N GLU A 43 -8.73 5.07 -13.39
CA GLU A 43 -8.90 3.64 -13.62
C GLU A 43 -8.08 3.23 -14.85
N TRP A 44 -7.39 2.11 -14.74
CA TRP A 44 -6.59 1.51 -15.81
C TRP A 44 -7.03 0.07 -16.07
N ASP A 45 -6.94 -0.34 -17.33
CA ASP A 45 -7.18 -1.72 -17.75
C ASP A 45 -5.88 -2.33 -18.30
N LEU A 46 -5.39 -3.40 -17.69
CA LEU A 46 -4.16 -4.11 -18.09
C LEU A 46 -4.28 -4.77 -19.47
N THR A 47 -5.49 -4.94 -20.00
CA THR A 47 -5.73 -5.44 -21.37
C THR A 47 -5.66 -4.33 -22.42
N GLN A 48 -5.81 -3.05 -22.01
CA GLN A 48 -5.77 -1.86 -22.85
C GLN A 48 -4.98 -0.73 -22.14
N PRO A 49 -3.68 -0.92 -21.91
CA PRO A 49 -2.92 -0.07 -20.99
C PRO A 49 -2.70 1.37 -21.50
N GLU A 50 -3.02 1.66 -22.77
CA GLU A 50 -2.83 3.01 -23.35
C GLU A 50 -3.89 4.02 -22.88
N HIS A 51 -4.99 3.56 -22.27
CA HIS A 51 -6.14 4.40 -21.95
C HIS A 51 -6.46 4.38 -20.46
N GLY A 52 -6.06 5.45 -19.74
CA GLY A 52 -6.52 5.73 -18.39
C GLY A 52 -7.85 6.49 -18.40
N LYS A 53 -8.82 6.05 -17.63
CA LYS A 53 -10.11 6.74 -17.43
C LYS A 53 -10.09 7.53 -16.13
N LEU A 54 -10.26 8.85 -16.21
CA LEU A 54 -10.43 9.69 -15.01
C LEU A 54 -11.78 9.33 -14.36
N VAL A 55 -11.75 8.89 -13.09
CA VAL A 55 -12.96 8.53 -12.32
C VAL A 55 -13.29 9.54 -11.23
N ALA A 56 -12.29 10.25 -10.71
CA ALA A 56 -12.50 11.37 -9.78
C ALA A 56 -11.34 12.37 -9.84
N LYS A 57 -11.62 13.59 -9.37
CA LYS A 57 -10.59 14.60 -9.14
C LYS A 57 -10.90 15.34 -7.85
N VAL A 58 -9.92 15.41 -6.97
CA VAL A 58 -9.94 16.22 -5.74
C VAL A 58 -8.98 17.39 -5.85
N SER A 59 -9.11 18.37 -4.97
CA SER A 59 -8.35 19.62 -5.03
C SER A 59 -6.90 19.49 -4.54
N THR A 60 -6.55 18.38 -3.88
CA THR A 60 -5.24 18.17 -3.25
C THR A 60 -4.66 16.81 -3.56
N SER A 61 -3.40 16.56 -3.16
CA SER A 61 -2.72 15.29 -3.35
C SER A 61 -3.46 14.12 -2.68
N VAL A 62 -3.59 13.01 -3.39
CA VAL A 62 -4.17 11.74 -2.90
C VAL A 62 -3.04 10.79 -2.55
N TYR A 63 -3.01 10.33 -1.28
CA TYR A 63 -2.00 9.39 -0.80
C TYR A 63 -2.53 7.97 -0.60
N ALA A 64 -3.83 7.82 -0.39
CA ALA A 64 -4.44 6.52 -0.12
C ALA A 64 -5.74 6.32 -0.90
N LEU A 65 -5.89 5.12 -1.43
CA LEU A 65 -7.12 4.60 -2.03
C LEU A 65 -7.47 3.29 -1.35
N ARG A 66 -8.77 3.00 -1.18
CA ARG A 66 -9.24 1.69 -0.72
C ARG A 66 -10.57 1.33 -1.34
N TYR A 67 -10.60 0.19 -2.04
CA TYR A 67 -11.82 -0.37 -2.60
C TYR A 67 -12.63 -1.12 -1.51
N VAL A 68 -13.94 -0.87 -1.48
CA VAL A 68 -14.95 -1.50 -0.59
C VAL A 68 -15.86 -2.38 -1.45
N PRO A 69 -15.63 -3.71 -1.49
CA PRO A 69 -16.31 -4.61 -2.44
C PRO A 69 -17.82 -4.65 -2.28
N GLU A 70 -18.33 -4.72 -1.06
CA GLU A 70 -19.74 -4.94 -0.75
C GLU A 70 -20.63 -3.77 -1.17
N ARG A 71 -20.05 -2.59 -1.35
CA ARG A 71 -20.74 -1.37 -1.76
C ARG A 71 -20.31 -0.88 -3.14
N ASN A 72 -19.29 -1.49 -3.75
CA ASN A 72 -18.64 -1.02 -4.96
C ASN A 72 -18.17 0.45 -4.84
N TRP A 73 -17.60 0.79 -3.69
CA TRP A 73 -17.09 2.13 -3.41
C TRP A 73 -15.57 2.19 -3.45
N LEU A 74 -15.05 3.34 -3.83
CA LEU A 74 -13.64 3.68 -3.67
C LEU A 74 -13.52 4.82 -2.65
N LEU A 75 -12.82 4.55 -1.55
CA LEU A 75 -12.47 5.54 -0.55
C LEU A 75 -11.22 6.29 -1.02
N ILE A 76 -11.23 7.62 -0.97
CA ILE A 76 -10.16 8.50 -1.43
C ILE A 76 -9.66 9.32 -0.25
N GLY A 77 -8.45 9.00 0.22
CA GLY A 77 -7.74 9.71 1.29
C GLY A 77 -6.73 10.70 0.70
N HIS A 78 -6.86 11.96 1.06
CA HIS A 78 -6.05 13.02 0.48
C HIS A 78 -5.48 13.98 1.54
N ASN A 79 -4.72 15.00 1.10
CA ASN A 79 -4.06 15.96 1.97
C ASN A 79 -5.00 17.11 2.35
N HIS A 80 -6.12 16.78 2.95
CA HIS A 80 -7.10 17.77 3.42
C HIS A 80 -7.92 17.16 4.58
N ASN A 81 -9.00 17.81 4.96
CA ASN A 81 -9.84 17.52 6.13
C ASN A 81 -11.05 16.63 5.80
N SER A 82 -10.96 15.73 4.81
CA SER A 82 -12.06 14.84 4.44
C SER A 82 -11.60 13.50 3.88
N LEU A 83 -12.50 12.53 3.94
CA LEU A 83 -12.49 11.28 3.18
C LEU A 83 -13.61 11.34 2.15
N GLU A 84 -13.27 11.16 0.88
CA GLU A 84 -14.26 11.08 -0.18
C GLU A 84 -14.69 9.63 -0.41
N VAL A 85 -15.98 9.41 -0.61
CA VAL A 85 -16.57 8.12 -0.97
C VAL A 85 -17.09 8.21 -2.39
N LEU A 86 -16.40 7.55 -3.32
CA LEU A 86 -16.79 7.47 -4.72
C LEU A 86 -17.59 6.19 -4.96
N ASP A 87 -18.82 6.31 -5.45
CA ASP A 87 -19.58 5.18 -5.99
C ASP A 87 -19.11 4.89 -7.41
N LEU A 88 -18.59 3.68 -7.63
CA LEU A 88 -18.02 3.28 -8.91
C LEU A 88 -19.09 2.93 -9.96
N ALA A 89 -20.32 2.57 -9.54
CA ALA A 89 -21.41 2.31 -10.46
C ALA A 89 -21.99 3.61 -11.00
N GLU A 90 -22.17 4.61 -10.12
CA GLU A 90 -22.67 5.94 -10.49
C GLU A 90 -21.57 6.86 -11.03
N ASN A 91 -20.29 6.49 -10.81
CA ASN A 91 -19.09 7.31 -11.10
C ASN A 91 -19.20 8.73 -10.48
N LYS A 92 -19.62 8.77 -9.20
CA LYS A 92 -19.92 10.01 -8.47
C LYS A 92 -19.48 9.93 -7.01
N ILE A 93 -18.95 11.04 -6.47
CA ILE A 93 -18.73 11.18 -5.03
C ILE A 93 -20.10 11.28 -4.36
N VAL A 94 -20.44 10.25 -3.58
CA VAL A 94 -21.73 10.15 -2.87
C VAL A 94 -21.68 10.71 -1.47
N LYS A 95 -20.48 10.82 -0.90
CA LYS A 95 -20.27 11.38 0.44
C LYS A 95 -18.86 11.96 0.60
N THR A 96 -18.79 13.07 1.32
CA THR A 96 -17.59 13.67 1.88
C THR A 96 -17.70 13.58 3.39
N ILE A 97 -16.82 12.80 4.04
CA ILE A 97 -16.80 12.60 5.49
C ILE A 97 -15.76 13.56 6.08
N PRO A 98 -16.15 14.54 6.95
CA PRO A 98 -15.20 15.45 7.57
C PRO A 98 -14.19 14.70 8.46
N LEU A 99 -12.91 15.07 8.34
CA LEU A 99 -11.79 14.56 9.13
C LEU A 99 -11.04 15.70 9.81
N PRO A 100 -10.18 15.44 10.80
CA PRO A 100 -9.17 16.40 11.25
C PRO A 100 -8.29 16.90 10.11
N LEU A 101 -7.71 18.09 10.24
CA LEU A 101 -6.80 18.64 9.24
C LEU A 101 -5.45 17.89 9.25
N ALA A 102 -5.39 16.79 8.55
CA ALA A 102 -4.19 15.96 8.39
C ALA A 102 -4.29 15.16 7.09
N ALA A 103 -3.14 14.80 6.50
CA ALA A 103 -3.11 13.92 5.35
C ALA A 103 -3.46 12.48 5.73
N VAL A 104 -4.26 11.81 4.92
CA VAL A 104 -4.57 10.37 5.05
C VAL A 104 -3.51 9.59 4.28
N PHE A 105 -2.62 8.88 4.98
CA PHE A 105 -1.51 8.14 4.37
C PHE A 105 -1.85 6.70 4.02
N ASP A 106 -2.77 6.07 4.74
CA ASP A 106 -3.24 4.72 4.45
C ASP A 106 -4.68 4.53 4.89
N ILE A 107 -5.39 3.63 4.21
CA ILE A 107 -6.77 3.24 4.52
C ILE A 107 -6.84 1.72 4.52
N GLN A 108 -7.36 1.13 5.60
CA GLN A 108 -7.72 -0.28 5.66
C GLN A 108 -9.23 -0.43 5.79
N TYR A 109 -9.81 -1.35 5.03
CA TYR A 109 -11.22 -1.71 5.16
C TYR A 109 -11.36 -2.97 5.99
N TYR A 110 -12.13 -2.89 7.08
CA TYR A 110 -12.44 -4.02 7.96
C TYR A 110 -13.86 -4.51 7.67
N ALA A 111 -13.96 -5.51 6.79
CA ALA A 111 -15.21 -6.05 6.29
C ALA A 111 -16.18 -6.58 7.37
N PRO A 112 -15.72 -7.26 8.45
CA PRO A 112 -16.64 -7.80 9.45
C PRO A 112 -17.57 -6.78 10.12
N SER A 113 -17.19 -5.52 10.17
CA SER A 113 -18.00 -4.45 10.77
C SER A 113 -18.25 -3.26 9.86
N HIS A 114 -17.97 -3.39 8.55
CA HIS A 114 -18.12 -2.32 7.54
C HIS A 114 -17.43 -1.01 7.94
N GLN A 115 -16.21 -1.10 8.45
CA GLN A 115 -15.46 0.04 8.94
C GLN A 115 -14.23 0.32 8.11
N ALA A 116 -13.85 1.58 7.98
CA ALA A 116 -12.56 2.00 7.47
C ALA A 116 -11.68 2.52 8.61
N TYR A 117 -10.41 2.12 8.60
CA TYR A 117 -9.37 2.62 9.50
C TYR A 117 -8.45 3.53 8.69
N LEU A 118 -8.19 4.74 9.18
CA LEU A 118 -7.42 5.76 8.48
C LEU A 118 -6.18 6.13 9.29
N ALA A 119 -5.02 6.04 8.65
CA ALA A 119 -3.73 6.46 9.17
C ALA A 119 -3.45 7.91 8.81
N LEU A 120 -3.26 8.78 9.80
CA LEU A 120 -3.09 10.22 9.58
C LEU A 120 -1.65 10.70 9.81
N SER A 121 -1.32 11.79 9.13
CA SER A 121 0.01 12.42 9.20
C SER A 121 0.33 13.07 10.55
N ASP A 122 -0.66 13.34 11.39
CA ASP A 122 -0.49 13.93 12.72
C ASP A 122 -0.29 12.89 13.84
N GLY A 123 -0.24 11.59 13.51
CA GLY A 123 -0.09 10.51 14.47
C GLY A 123 -1.40 9.90 14.96
N THR A 124 -2.51 10.31 14.36
CA THR A 124 -3.85 9.84 14.71
C THR A 124 -4.26 8.65 13.85
N LEU A 125 -4.96 7.71 14.46
CA LEU A 125 -5.71 6.63 13.82
C LEU A 125 -7.20 6.92 13.97
N LEU A 126 -7.97 6.84 12.88
CA LEU A 126 -9.41 7.04 12.88
C LEU A 126 -10.15 5.76 12.52
N ARG A 127 -11.33 5.58 13.12
CA ARG A 127 -12.34 4.61 12.71
C ARG A 127 -13.53 5.34 12.10
N VAL A 128 -13.90 4.95 10.92
CA VAL A 128 -15.06 5.46 10.18
C VAL A 128 -16.06 4.33 10.01
N ASP A 129 -17.28 4.56 10.47
CA ASP A 129 -18.41 3.69 10.14
C ASP A 129 -18.92 4.05 8.73
N LEU A 130 -18.85 3.08 7.82
CA LEU A 130 -19.24 3.28 6.42
C LEU A 130 -20.75 3.13 6.16
N GLU A 131 -21.53 2.67 7.14
CA GLU A 131 -22.98 2.71 7.04
C GLU A 131 -23.54 4.05 7.50
N ALA A 132 -23.11 4.50 8.68
CA ALA A 132 -23.49 5.80 9.21
C ALA A 132 -22.75 6.97 8.54
N MET A 133 -21.66 6.72 7.82
CA MET A 133 -20.79 7.71 7.15
C MET A 133 -20.23 8.76 8.12
N VAL A 134 -19.76 8.32 9.29
CA VAL A 134 -19.22 9.18 10.35
C VAL A 134 -17.95 8.60 10.98
N VAL A 135 -17.12 9.47 11.52
CA VAL A 135 -16.00 9.07 12.39
C VAL A 135 -16.55 8.63 13.74
N THR A 136 -16.25 7.41 14.16
CA THR A 136 -16.74 6.82 15.43
C THR A 136 -15.68 6.75 16.51
N GLN A 137 -14.39 6.79 16.13
CA GLN A 137 -13.28 6.74 17.08
C GLN A 137 -12.07 7.49 16.55
N VAL A 138 -11.38 8.18 17.45
CA VAL A 138 -10.15 8.93 17.21
C VAL A 138 -9.13 8.55 18.28
N VAL A 139 -7.97 8.03 17.90
CA VAL A 139 -6.91 7.65 18.85
C VAL A 139 -5.58 8.21 18.35
N ARG A 140 -4.90 8.97 19.19
CA ARG A 140 -3.54 9.43 18.90
C ARG A 140 -2.53 8.39 19.36
N LEU A 141 -1.82 7.79 18.42
CA LEU A 141 -0.86 6.73 18.69
C LEU A 141 0.57 7.24 18.87
N SER A 142 0.88 8.41 18.28
CA SER A 142 2.21 8.98 18.29
C SER A 142 2.15 10.50 18.11
N GLU A 143 3.22 11.21 18.47
CA GLU A 143 3.45 12.60 18.08
C GLU A 143 3.96 12.72 16.63
N LYS A 144 4.27 11.58 15.98
CA LYS A 144 4.68 11.49 14.58
C LYS A 144 3.66 10.70 13.78
N SER A 145 3.74 10.80 12.45
CA SER A 145 2.75 10.21 11.54
C SER A 145 2.51 8.72 11.74
N VAL A 146 1.26 8.30 11.60
CA VAL A 146 0.90 6.93 11.25
C VAL A 146 1.08 6.77 9.74
N ARG A 147 1.92 5.82 9.30
CA ARG A 147 2.32 5.71 7.89
C ARG A 147 1.62 4.61 7.13
N SER A 148 1.41 3.47 7.75
CA SER A 148 0.91 2.28 7.08
C SER A 148 0.23 1.37 8.07
N MET A 149 -0.73 0.61 7.59
CA MET A 149 -1.48 -0.36 8.39
C MET A 149 -1.62 -1.68 7.63
N ALA A 150 -1.72 -2.78 8.38
CA ALA A 150 -2.06 -4.09 7.82
C ALA A 150 -2.96 -4.86 8.78
N LEU A 151 -4.10 -5.32 8.29
CA LEU A 151 -4.98 -6.25 9.02
C LEU A 151 -4.38 -7.65 8.98
N HIS A 152 -4.35 -8.33 10.13
CA HIS A 152 -3.98 -9.73 10.17
C HIS A 152 -5.06 -10.57 9.46
N PRO A 153 -4.70 -11.54 8.59
CA PRO A 153 -5.68 -12.24 7.78
C PRO A 153 -6.70 -13.08 8.56
N THR A 154 -6.37 -13.53 9.78
CA THR A 154 -7.22 -14.43 10.56
C THR A 154 -7.40 -14.02 12.03
N LYS A 155 -6.57 -13.13 12.58
CA LYS A 155 -6.67 -12.67 13.96
C LYS A 155 -7.26 -11.26 14.02
N PRO A 156 -7.92 -10.86 15.11
CA PRO A 156 -8.39 -9.49 15.29
C PRO A 156 -7.20 -8.57 15.67
N GLU A 157 -6.26 -8.41 14.75
CA GLU A 157 -5.04 -7.63 14.93
C GLU A 157 -4.80 -6.67 13.75
N LEU A 158 -4.39 -5.46 14.09
CA LEU A 158 -3.98 -4.43 13.16
C LEU A 158 -2.54 -4.04 13.46
N ALA A 159 -1.63 -4.29 12.52
CA ALA A 159 -0.28 -3.76 12.58
C ALA A 159 -0.26 -2.32 12.06
N VAL A 160 0.40 -1.42 12.79
CA VAL A 160 0.46 0.02 12.50
C VAL A 160 1.91 0.48 12.51
N GLY A 161 2.43 0.88 11.36
CA GLY A 161 3.77 1.42 11.20
C GLY A 161 3.82 2.93 11.46
N LEU A 162 4.74 3.36 12.31
CA LEU A 162 4.85 4.74 12.79
C LEU A 162 6.14 5.43 12.30
N SER A 163 6.08 6.75 12.19
CA SER A 163 7.26 7.57 11.90
C SER A 163 8.21 7.74 13.08
N ASP A 164 7.85 7.27 14.26
CA ASP A 164 8.72 7.19 15.43
C ASP A 164 9.53 5.88 15.53
N ASN A 165 9.56 5.11 14.45
CA ASN A 165 10.31 3.88 14.20
C ASN A 165 9.69 2.61 14.81
N ARG A 166 8.58 2.72 15.54
CA ARG A 166 7.86 1.59 16.15
C ARG A 166 6.81 1.02 15.20
N ILE A 167 6.44 -0.23 15.47
CA ILE A 167 5.23 -0.85 14.96
C ILE A 167 4.35 -1.18 16.17
N LEU A 168 3.10 -0.79 16.14
CA LEU A 168 2.11 -1.19 17.15
C LEU A 168 1.24 -2.31 16.58
N ILE A 169 0.99 -3.32 17.39
CA ILE A 169 -0.02 -4.34 17.10
C ILE A 169 -1.22 -4.02 17.99
N LEU A 170 -2.32 -3.63 17.37
CA LEU A 170 -3.55 -3.25 18.06
C LEU A 170 -4.59 -4.35 17.94
N ASP A 171 -5.44 -4.50 18.96
CA ASP A 171 -6.68 -5.25 18.85
C ASP A 171 -7.68 -4.50 17.97
N THR A 172 -8.29 -5.15 16.96
CA THR A 172 -9.21 -4.47 16.04
C THR A 172 -10.55 -4.05 16.66
N HIS A 173 -10.92 -4.62 17.81
CA HIS A 173 -12.18 -4.28 18.50
C HIS A 173 -11.99 -3.13 19.47
N THR A 174 -10.97 -3.22 20.35
CA THR A 174 -10.72 -2.22 21.41
C THR A 174 -9.79 -1.10 20.97
N TRP A 175 -8.90 -1.36 20.00
CA TRP A 175 -7.77 -0.51 19.59
C TRP A 175 -6.70 -0.33 20.68
N GLU A 176 -6.74 -1.19 21.69
CA GLU A 176 -5.67 -1.23 22.67
C GLU A 176 -4.41 -1.90 22.11
N PRO A 177 -3.22 -1.39 22.44
CA PRO A 177 -1.96 -2.02 22.04
C PRO A 177 -1.78 -3.38 22.70
N LYS A 178 -1.67 -4.44 21.89
CA LYS A 178 -1.28 -5.79 22.34
C LYS A 178 0.23 -5.94 22.44
N GLN A 179 0.96 -5.30 21.50
CA GLN A 179 2.40 -5.42 21.38
C GLN A 179 2.99 -4.14 20.79
N VAL A 180 4.16 -3.77 21.28
CA VAL A 180 5.06 -2.78 20.65
C VAL A 180 6.25 -3.54 20.06
N VAL A 181 6.47 -3.38 18.77
CA VAL A 181 7.57 -4.03 18.05
C VAL A 181 8.61 -2.96 17.70
N GLU A 182 9.81 -3.15 18.20
CA GLU A 182 10.94 -2.23 18.04
C GLU A 182 12.08 -2.93 17.28
N GLY A 183 12.91 -2.14 16.59
CA GLY A 183 14.07 -2.64 15.85
C GLY A 183 14.46 -1.75 14.69
N HIS A 184 13.49 -1.08 14.02
CA HIS A 184 13.82 -0.08 13.01
C HIS A 184 14.45 1.17 13.62
N THR A 185 15.38 1.78 12.88
CA THR A 185 16.07 3.02 13.27
C THR A 185 15.59 4.24 12.49
N GLY A 186 14.59 4.04 11.62
CA GLY A 186 13.93 5.07 10.83
C GLY A 186 12.42 4.83 10.74
N SER A 187 11.68 5.82 10.26
CA SER A 187 10.23 5.74 10.08
C SER A 187 9.82 4.45 9.36
N VAL A 188 8.81 3.75 9.89
CA VAL A 188 8.23 2.55 9.25
C VAL A 188 7.23 3.00 8.20
N PHE A 189 7.55 2.83 6.93
CA PHE A 189 6.76 3.31 5.80
C PHE A 189 5.71 2.31 5.33
N THR A 190 5.96 1.03 5.57
CA THR A 190 5.07 -0.04 5.12
C THR A 190 5.10 -1.22 6.07
N VAL A 191 3.95 -1.81 6.29
CA VAL A 191 3.77 -3.09 6.99
C VAL A 191 2.86 -3.99 6.16
N ALA A 192 3.11 -5.30 6.15
CA ALA A 192 2.27 -6.27 5.44
C ALA A 192 2.37 -7.65 6.12
N TYR A 193 1.24 -8.27 6.40
CA TYR A 193 1.24 -9.68 6.82
C TYR A 193 1.45 -10.60 5.63
N THR A 194 2.13 -11.73 5.86
CA THR A 194 2.09 -12.84 4.90
C THR A 194 0.65 -13.34 4.76
N PRO A 195 0.25 -13.88 3.59
CA PRO A 195 -1.13 -14.35 3.38
C PRO A 195 -1.59 -15.43 4.37
N ASP A 196 -0.66 -16.21 4.93
CA ASP A 196 -0.92 -17.22 5.97
C ASP A 196 -0.94 -16.63 7.40
N GLY A 197 -0.62 -15.34 7.57
CA GLY A 197 -0.58 -14.64 8.84
C GLY A 197 0.58 -14.99 9.76
N LYS A 198 1.52 -15.86 9.35
CA LYS A 198 2.63 -16.29 10.23
C LYS A 198 3.67 -15.21 10.47
N HIS A 199 3.86 -14.33 9.49
CA HIS A 199 4.86 -13.28 9.57
C HIS A 199 4.25 -11.90 9.26
N LEU A 200 4.79 -10.90 9.92
CA LEU A 200 4.63 -9.50 9.56
C LEU A 200 5.94 -9.05 8.90
N LEU A 201 5.84 -8.42 7.74
CA LEU A 201 6.95 -7.76 7.07
C LEU A 201 6.83 -6.26 7.29
N SER A 202 7.97 -5.59 7.51
CA SER A 202 8.01 -4.14 7.63
C SER A 202 9.17 -3.55 6.82
N GLY A 203 8.92 -2.39 6.23
CA GLY A 203 9.89 -1.63 5.49
C GLY A 203 10.02 -0.20 6.02
N SER A 204 11.26 0.30 6.11
CA SER A 204 11.53 1.54 6.80
C SER A 204 12.45 2.46 6.00
N ARG A 205 12.53 3.70 6.48
CA ARG A 205 13.49 4.71 6.03
C ARG A 205 14.94 4.28 6.26
N ASP A 206 15.19 3.33 7.17
CA ASP A 206 16.51 2.74 7.41
C ASP A 206 16.96 1.75 6.32
N ALA A 207 16.18 1.62 5.24
CA ALA A 207 16.42 0.75 4.09
C ALA A 207 16.32 -0.77 4.40
N HIS A 208 15.93 -1.14 5.61
CA HIS A 208 15.74 -2.53 6.00
C HIS A 208 14.33 -3.03 5.70
N LEU A 209 14.29 -4.27 5.25
CA LEU A 209 13.16 -5.16 5.33
C LEU A 209 13.34 -6.02 6.59
N ARG A 210 12.39 -5.97 7.52
CA ARG A 210 12.37 -6.84 8.70
C ARG A 210 11.19 -7.79 8.62
N VAL A 211 11.40 -9.00 9.09
CA VAL A 211 10.39 -10.05 9.17
C VAL A 211 10.21 -10.43 10.63
N TRP A 212 8.98 -10.44 11.09
CA TRP A 212 8.59 -10.68 12.48
C TRP A 212 7.69 -11.91 12.56
N GLN A 213 7.90 -12.77 13.54
CA GLN A 213 7.10 -13.99 13.78
C GLN A 213 5.80 -13.61 14.51
N ALA A 214 4.67 -13.52 13.82
CA ALA A 214 3.40 -13.09 14.40
C ALA A 214 2.85 -14.07 15.46
N GLU A 215 3.24 -15.33 15.42
CA GLU A 215 2.84 -16.35 16.40
C GLU A 215 3.78 -16.42 17.61
N ASN A 216 4.94 -15.77 17.55
CA ASN A 216 5.95 -15.75 18.61
C ASN A 216 6.18 -14.34 19.14
N GLY A 217 5.08 -13.66 19.53
CA GLY A 217 5.16 -12.32 20.12
C GLY A 217 5.86 -11.28 19.23
N TYR A 218 5.81 -11.44 17.92
CA TYR A 218 6.50 -10.60 16.95
C TYR A 218 8.01 -10.52 17.14
N ALA A 219 8.64 -11.61 17.60
CA ALA A 219 10.09 -11.72 17.63
C ALA A 219 10.69 -11.56 16.22
N GLU A 220 11.83 -10.88 16.12
CA GLU A 220 12.50 -10.72 14.83
C GLU A 220 12.97 -12.07 14.27
N HIS A 221 12.52 -12.42 13.07
CA HIS A 221 12.96 -13.60 12.34
C HIS A 221 14.22 -13.28 11.53
N THR A 222 14.22 -12.16 10.81
CA THR A 222 15.37 -11.71 10.03
C THR A 222 15.30 -10.22 9.72
N SER A 223 16.47 -9.62 9.51
CA SER A 223 16.64 -8.23 9.08
C SER A 223 17.56 -8.18 7.87
N ILE A 224 17.10 -7.55 6.79
CA ILE A 224 17.78 -7.53 5.50
C ILE A 224 17.95 -6.07 5.07
N ILE A 225 19.17 -5.64 4.72
CA ILE A 225 19.38 -4.37 3.99
C ILE A 225 18.81 -4.57 2.58
N ALA A 226 17.52 -4.27 2.44
CA ALA A 226 16.77 -4.58 1.23
C ALA A 226 17.03 -3.59 0.11
N HIS A 227 17.26 -2.32 0.43
CA HIS A 227 17.41 -1.22 -0.50
C HIS A 227 18.55 -0.28 -0.12
N LEU A 228 18.82 0.74 -0.94
CA LEU A 228 19.82 1.78 -0.63
C LEU A 228 19.21 2.99 0.10
N PHE A 229 17.88 3.12 0.02
CA PHE A 229 17.10 4.21 0.62
C PHE A 229 15.77 3.65 1.16
N THR A 230 14.89 4.53 1.60
CA THR A 230 13.57 4.20 2.15
C THR A 230 12.86 3.11 1.36
N LEU A 231 12.44 2.04 2.05
CA LEU A 231 11.54 1.03 1.52
C LEU A 231 10.12 1.56 1.65
N ASN A 232 9.50 1.90 0.51
CA ASN A 232 8.21 2.61 0.47
C ASN A 232 7.00 1.69 0.57
N HIS A 233 7.06 0.50 -0.05
CA HIS A 233 5.90 -0.42 -0.08
C HIS A 233 6.30 -1.88 -0.23
N ILE A 234 5.45 -2.76 0.32
CA ILE A 234 5.51 -4.22 0.21
C ILE A 234 4.17 -4.72 -0.33
N THR A 235 4.19 -5.63 -1.30
CA THR A 235 3.00 -6.32 -1.80
C THR A 235 3.29 -7.80 -2.06
N PHE A 236 2.30 -8.66 -1.80
CA PHE A 236 2.40 -10.10 -2.10
C PHE A 236 1.78 -10.43 -3.45
N SER A 237 2.31 -11.47 -4.11
CA SER A 237 1.68 -12.05 -5.28
C SER A 237 0.33 -12.71 -4.90
N PRO A 238 -0.63 -12.81 -5.83
CA PRO A 238 -1.95 -13.38 -5.53
C PRO A 238 -1.93 -14.81 -4.99
N ASN A 239 -0.90 -15.59 -5.35
CA ASN A 239 -0.70 -16.95 -4.83
C ASN A 239 0.15 -17.02 -3.54
N GLY A 240 0.59 -15.87 -3.02
CA GLY A 240 1.38 -15.77 -1.79
C GLY A 240 2.81 -16.29 -1.86
N ARG A 241 3.29 -16.81 -3.01
CA ARG A 241 4.64 -17.41 -3.13
C ARG A 241 5.76 -16.39 -3.27
N LEU A 242 5.43 -15.18 -3.74
CA LEU A 242 6.35 -14.09 -3.93
C LEU A 242 5.86 -12.86 -3.20
N PHE A 243 6.80 -11.97 -2.89
CA PHE A 243 6.46 -10.60 -2.57
C PHE A 243 7.40 -9.63 -3.31
N ALA A 244 6.97 -8.39 -3.44
CA ALA A 244 7.77 -7.35 -4.05
C ALA A 244 7.89 -6.16 -3.09
N THR A 245 9.04 -5.49 -3.16
CA THR A 245 9.33 -4.25 -2.44
C THR A 245 9.71 -3.15 -3.42
N CYS A 246 9.39 -1.90 -3.10
CA CYS A 246 9.86 -0.75 -3.87
C CYS A 246 10.44 0.32 -2.96
N SER A 247 11.25 1.19 -3.55
CA SER A 247 12.06 2.12 -2.78
C SER A 247 12.28 3.47 -3.47
N MET A 248 12.65 4.44 -2.65
CA MET A 248 13.21 5.72 -3.08
C MET A 248 14.51 5.54 -3.89
N ASP A 249 15.19 4.37 -3.81
CA ASP A 249 16.36 4.03 -4.63
C ASP A 249 16.02 3.73 -6.11
N LYS A 250 14.76 3.93 -6.53
CA LYS A 250 14.23 3.78 -7.90
C LYS A 250 14.11 2.33 -8.36
N SER A 251 14.32 1.37 -7.48
CA SER A 251 14.24 -0.06 -7.79
C SER A 251 12.97 -0.70 -7.24
N VAL A 252 12.56 -1.78 -7.92
CA VAL A 252 11.62 -2.77 -7.43
C VAL A 252 12.38 -4.07 -7.26
N LYS A 253 12.16 -4.77 -6.15
CA LYS A 253 12.80 -6.06 -5.87
C LYS A 253 11.74 -7.13 -5.66
N VAL A 254 11.98 -8.32 -6.19
CA VAL A 254 11.10 -9.48 -6.07
C VAL A 254 11.80 -10.52 -5.21
N TRP A 255 11.07 -11.09 -4.26
CA TRP A 255 11.55 -11.96 -3.21
C TRP A 255 10.73 -13.25 -3.17
N ASP A 256 11.34 -14.32 -2.71
CA ASP A 256 10.67 -15.55 -2.33
C ASP A 256 10.00 -15.35 -0.96
N ALA A 257 8.72 -15.68 -0.84
CA ALA A 257 7.94 -15.41 0.37
C ALA A 257 8.17 -16.42 1.51
N GLU A 258 8.71 -17.59 1.20
CA GLU A 258 9.03 -18.63 2.20
C GLU A 258 10.42 -18.42 2.80
N THR A 259 11.40 -18.13 1.95
CA THR A 259 12.82 -18.02 2.36
C THR A 259 13.30 -16.60 2.57
N PHE A 260 12.50 -15.59 2.20
CA PHE A 260 12.81 -14.15 2.20
C PHE A 260 14.07 -13.81 1.38
N LYS A 261 14.45 -14.67 0.43
CA LYS A 261 15.62 -14.46 -0.43
C LYS A 261 15.28 -13.58 -1.64
N LEU A 262 16.21 -12.70 -1.97
CA LEU A 262 16.10 -11.87 -3.17
C LEU A 262 16.19 -12.72 -4.43
N LEU A 263 15.20 -12.62 -5.30
CA LEU A 263 15.15 -13.34 -6.59
C LEU A 263 15.50 -12.44 -7.77
N LYS A 264 15.03 -11.18 -7.75
CA LYS A 264 15.23 -10.26 -8.87
C LYS A 264 15.25 -8.80 -8.44
N VAL A 265 16.06 -8.00 -9.15
CA VAL A 265 16.07 -6.54 -9.05
C VAL A 265 15.60 -5.97 -10.39
N ILE A 266 14.61 -5.10 -10.35
CA ILE A 266 14.06 -4.37 -11.49
C ILE A 266 14.50 -2.92 -11.34
N ASP A 267 15.30 -2.43 -12.28
CA ASP A 267 15.85 -1.08 -12.29
C ASP A 267 15.82 -0.45 -13.68
N LYS A 268 16.20 0.81 -13.75
CA LYS A 268 16.20 1.57 -15.00
C LYS A 268 17.19 1.01 -16.03
N ALA A 269 18.38 0.62 -15.60
CA ALA A 269 19.47 0.22 -16.49
C ALA A 269 19.18 -1.10 -17.22
N ARG A 270 18.60 -2.08 -16.51
CA ARG A 270 18.39 -3.45 -17.03
C ARG A 270 17.00 -3.67 -17.61
N HIS A 271 16.01 -2.91 -17.15
CA HIS A 271 14.60 -3.21 -17.43
C HIS A 271 13.82 -1.97 -17.90
N ALA A 272 14.50 -0.84 -18.17
CA ALA A 272 13.87 0.45 -18.44
C ALA A 272 12.87 0.86 -17.33
N GLY A 273 13.23 0.59 -16.07
CA GLY A 273 12.46 0.92 -14.88
C GLY A 273 12.31 2.41 -14.62
N HIS A 274 11.75 2.76 -13.48
CA HIS A 274 11.51 4.14 -13.07
C HIS A 274 12.80 4.96 -12.94
N GLY A 275 12.70 6.26 -13.22
CA GLY A 275 13.82 7.20 -13.10
C GLY A 275 13.92 7.88 -11.74
N THR A 276 12.88 7.78 -10.91
CA THR A 276 12.75 8.43 -9.60
C THR A 276 12.20 7.44 -8.57
N SER A 277 11.87 7.90 -7.36
CA SER A 277 11.27 7.09 -6.30
C SER A 277 10.11 6.23 -6.80
N VAL A 278 10.09 4.96 -6.45
CA VAL A 278 8.94 4.08 -6.64
C VAL A 278 8.13 4.06 -5.37
N ASN A 279 6.86 4.49 -5.44
CA ASN A 279 6.07 4.82 -4.25
C ASN A 279 5.18 3.68 -3.79
N LYS A 280 4.50 3.00 -4.72
CA LYS A 280 3.58 1.91 -4.39
C LYS A 280 3.63 0.81 -5.45
N LEU A 281 3.26 -0.38 -5.02
CA LEU A 281 3.14 -1.58 -5.84
C LEU A 281 1.72 -2.13 -5.74
N PHE A 282 1.26 -2.72 -6.82
CA PHE A 282 0.04 -3.51 -6.89
C PHE A 282 0.34 -4.80 -7.66
N TRP A 283 -0.09 -5.94 -7.15
CA TRP A 283 0.08 -7.22 -7.84
C TRP A 283 -1.29 -7.71 -8.29
N SER A 284 -1.54 -7.65 -9.59
CA SER A 284 -2.78 -8.11 -10.20
C SER A 284 -2.81 -9.63 -10.32
N ALA A 285 -4.00 -10.22 -10.06
CA ALA A 285 -4.25 -11.63 -10.36
C ALA A 285 -4.36 -11.88 -11.87
N HIS A 286 -4.65 -10.85 -12.68
CA HIS A 286 -4.67 -10.94 -14.13
C HIS A 286 -3.25 -11.15 -14.66
N TRP A 287 -3.02 -12.33 -15.23
CA TRP A 287 -1.70 -12.78 -15.73
C TRP A 287 -0.54 -12.62 -14.74
N ASN A 288 -0.83 -12.55 -13.44
CA ASN A 288 0.18 -12.38 -12.39
C ASN A 288 1.11 -11.18 -12.61
N GLN A 289 0.56 -10.05 -13.08
CA GLN A 289 1.32 -8.85 -13.41
C GLN A 289 1.57 -7.99 -12.18
N LEU A 290 2.81 -7.51 -12.05
CA LEU A 290 3.19 -6.52 -11.03
C LEU A 290 3.08 -5.12 -11.64
N VAL A 291 2.51 -4.18 -10.90
CA VAL A 291 2.35 -2.77 -11.27
C VAL A 291 3.10 -1.92 -10.26
N SER A 292 3.81 -0.91 -10.73
CA SER A 292 4.54 0.04 -9.89
C SER A 292 4.25 1.48 -10.32
N CYS A 293 4.13 2.41 -9.36
CA CYS A 293 3.96 3.83 -9.63
C CYS A 293 5.10 4.66 -9.02
N SER A 294 5.36 5.85 -9.58
CA SER A 294 6.55 6.62 -9.27
C SER A 294 6.33 8.14 -9.32
N ASP A 295 7.28 8.86 -8.72
CA ASP A 295 7.41 10.31 -8.84
C ASP A 295 7.73 10.78 -10.28
N ASP A 296 8.11 9.87 -11.18
CA ASP A 296 8.30 10.18 -12.61
C ASP A 296 6.98 10.34 -13.39
N ARG A 297 5.84 10.37 -12.69
CA ARG A 297 4.47 10.54 -13.22
C ARG A 297 3.99 9.34 -14.03
N SER A 298 4.72 8.24 -14.00
CA SER A 298 4.39 7.05 -14.77
C SER A 298 4.02 5.87 -13.88
N ILE A 299 3.31 4.92 -14.48
CA ILE A 299 3.02 3.61 -13.92
C ILE A 299 3.64 2.59 -14.86
N ALA A 300 4.35 1.61 -14.34
CA ALA A 300 4.96 0.55 -15.13
C ALA A 300 4.31 -0.81 -14.81
N VAL A 301 4.05 -1.60 -15.86
CA VAL A 301 3.48 -2.95 -15.78
C VAL A 301 4.56 -3.97 -16.13
N TRP A 302 4.71 -4.99 -15.29
CA TRP A 302 5.76 -6.00 -15.37
C TRP A 302 5.16 -7.41 -15.47
N ALA A 303 5.60 -8.19 -16.45
CA ALA A 303 5.40 -9.64 -16.46
C ALA A 303 6.57 -10.31 -15.76
N LEU A 304 6.25 -11.28 -14.91
CA LEU A 304 7.20 -12.10 -14.14
C LEU A 304 6.99 -13.56 -14.54
N THR A 305 7.96 -14.15 -15.23
CA THR A 305 7.90 -15.56 -15.65
C THR A 305 9.01 -16.36 -15.01
N LEU A 306 8.70 -17.53 -14.48
CA LEU A 306 9.68 -18.57 -14.13
C LEU A 306 10.17 -19.22 -15.43
N LYS A 307 11.50 -19.40 -15.54
CA LYS A 307 12.10 -20.21 -16.60
C LYS A 307 11.97 -21.67 -16.28
#